data_0214fb60e7dd1d94e60422fa653569bf
#
_entry.id   0214fb60e7dd1d94e60422fa653569bf
#
_cell.length_a   1.000
_cell.length_b   1.000
_cell.length_c   1.000
_cell.angle_alpha   90.00
_cell.angle_beta   90.00
_cell.angle_gamma   90.00
#
_symmetry.space_group_name_H-M   'P 1'
#
loop_
_entity.id
_entity.type
_entity.pdbx_description
1 polymer ?
#
loop_
_entity_poly.entity_id
_entity_poly.type
_entity_poly.pdbx_seq_one_letter_code
_entity_poly.pdbx_strand_id
1 'polypeptide(L)'
;MTVKVVMILGVGFIAALIGLDIYLAVDGLPGNTWSEIIRTWAKATPVIPWACGVLTGHFFHPVDNLEPVLARPGNIAMLVWLTVTVALFGVAMSRAGNPVPPWAVVLPAAVAGALLWPV
;
A
#
# COMPACT_ATOMS: atom_id res chain seq x y z
N MET A 1 6.81 11.85 -21.71
CA MET A 1 5.82 10.77 -21.96
C MET A 1 4.44 11.39 -21.94
N THR A 2 3.60 11.10 -22.93
CA THR A 2 2.25 11.68 -22.98
C THR A 2 1.31 10.99 -21.99
N VAL A 3 0.29 11.70 -21.49
CA VAL A 3 -0.73 11.15 -20.57
C VAL A 3 -1.36 9.87 -21.13
N LYS A 4 -1.65 9.84 -22.45
CA LYS A 4 -2.20 8.65 -23.10
C LYS A 4 -1.28 7.43 -22.99
N VAL A 5 0.02 7.60 -23.15
CA VAL A 5 1.00 6.50 -23.03
C VAL A 5 1.04 6.00 -21.59
N VAL A 6 1.05 6.91 -20.61
CA VAL A 6 1.03 6.55 -19.18
C VAL A 6 -0.23 5.76 -18.84
N MET A 7 -1.40 6.22 -19.32
CA MET A 7 -2.67 5.51 -19.11
C MET A 7 -2.66 4.11 -19.73
N ILE A 8 -2.21 3.98 -20.99
CA ILE A 8 -2.16 2.67 -21.67
C ILE A 8 -1.22 1.71 -20.90
N LEU A 9 -0.05 2.17 -20.50
CA LEU A 9 0.90 1.36 -19.74
C LEU A 9 0.33 0.98 -18.37
N GLY A 10 -0.31 1.91 -17.67
CA GLY A 10 -0.94 1.65 -16.37
C GLY A 10 -2.08 0.64 -16.45
N VAL A 11 -3.00 0.83 -17.39
CA VAL A 11 -4.11 -0.10 -17.62
C VAL A 11 -3.58 -1.47 -18.05
N GLY A 12 -2.61 -1.50 -18.97
CA GLY A 12 -1.97 -2.74 -19.42
C GLY A 12 -1.29 -3.51 -18.29
N PHE A 13 -0.59 -2.80 -17.40
CA PHE A 13 0.05 -3.38 -16.24
C PHE A 13 -0.97 -3.99 -15.25
N ILE A 14 -2.03 -3.24 -14.93
CA ILE A 14 -3.10 -3.74 -14.04
C ILE A 14 -3.79 -4.95 -14.67
N ALA A 15 -4.13 -4.88 -15.95
CA ALA A 15 -4.76 -6.00 -16.66
C ALA A 15 -3.85 -7.24 -16.67
N ALA A 16 -2.55 -7.07 -16.85
CA ALA A 16 -1.58 -8.16 -16.79
C ALA A 16 -1.50 -8.80 -15.39
N LEU A 17 -1.50 -7.99 -14.33
CA LEU A 17 -1.53 -8.49 -12.95
C LEU A 17 -2.80 -9.28 -12.65
N ILE A 18 -3.96 -8.78 -13.05
CA ILE A 18 -5.25 -9.46 -12.86
C ILE A 18 -5.27 -10.77 -13.66
N GLY A 19 -4.85 -10.72 -14.92
CA GLY A 19 -4.80 -11.90 -15.78
C GLY A 19 -3.87 -12.98 -15.23
N LEU A 20 -2.71 -12.60 -14.71
CA LEU A 20 -1.78 -13.51 -14.06
C LEU A 20 -2.38 -14.13 -12.79
N ASP A 21 -3.04 -13.31 -11.95
CA ASP A 21 -3.66 -13.81 -10.72
C ASP A 21 -4.78 -14.83 -11.02
N ILE A 22 -5.59 -14.55 -12.04
CA ILE A 22 -6.62 -15.49 -12.52
C ILE A 22 -5.97 -16.77 -13.05
N TYR A 23 -4.92 -16.68 -13.87
CA TYR A 23 -4.20 -17.84 -14.38
C TYR A 23 -3.65 -18.71 -13.25
N LEU A 24 -3.00 -18.10 -12.27
CA LEU A 24 -2.45 -18.80 -11.11
C LEU A 24 -3.56 -19.39 -10.20
N ALA A 25 -4.74 -18.78 -10.17
CA ALA A 25 -5.87 -19.32 -9.44
C ALA A 25 -6.46 -20.60 -10.05
N VAL A 26 -6.33 -20.77 -11.36
CA VAL A 26 -6.87 -21.94 -12.07
C VAL A 26 -5.85 -23.05 -12.32
N ASP A 27 -4.55 -22.82 -12.06
CA ASP A 27 -3.51 -23.82 -12.26
C ASP A 27 -3.51 -24.93 -11.19
N GLY A 28 -4.29 -24.76 -10.13
CA GLY A 28 -4.47 -25.75 -9.06
C GLY A 28 -3.33 -25.83 -8.05
N LEU A 29 -2.35 -24.95 -8.12
CA LEU A 29 -1.25 -24.90 -7.14
C LEU A 29 -1.63 -23.96 -5.99
N PRO A 30 -1.72 -24.44 -4.74
CA PRO A 30 -2.11 -23.62 -3.62
C PRO A 30 -1.01 -22.62 -3.23
N GLY A 31 -1.41 -21.41 -2.86
CA GLY A 31 -0.51 -20.40 -2.29
C GLY A 31 0.33 -19.62 -3.30
N ASN A 32 0.08 -19.75 -4.61
CA ASN A 32 0.86 -19.11 -5.65
C ASN A 32 0.21 -17.86 -6.28
N THR A 33 -1.05 -17.57 -5.94
CA THR A 33 -1.71 -16.34 -6.45
C THR A 33 -1.13 -15.09 -5.79
N TRP A 34 -1.16 -13.96 -6.52
CA TRP A 34 -0.74 -12.68 -5.98
C TRP A 34 -1.53 -12.27 -4.75
N SER A 35 -2.83 -12.51 -4.74
CA SER A 35 -3.70 -12.23 -3.60
C SER A 35 -3.31 -13.07 -2.37
N GLU A 36 -2.94 -14.31 -2.52
CA GLU A 36 -2.47 -15.15 -1.41
C GLU A 36 -1.10 -14.72 -0.91
N ILE A 37 -0.17 -14.41 -1.82
CA ILE A 37 1.17 -13.92 -1.48
C ILE A 37 1.07 -12.60 -0.72
N ILE A 38 0.33 -11.62 -1.24
CA ILE A 38 0.14 -10.31 -0.59
C ILE A 38 -0.54 -10.49 0.77
N ARG A 39 -1.54 -11.35 0.87
CA ARG A 39 -2.23 -11.65 2.15
C ARG A 39 -1.27 -12.27 3.17
N THR A 40 -0.40 -13.17 2.74
CA THR A 40 0.61 -13.79 3.59
C THR A 40 1.63 -12.76 4.07
N TRP A 41 2.12 -11.91 3.18
CA TRP A 41 3.03 -10.82 3.52
C TRP A 41 2.38 -9.80 4.45
N ALA A 42 1.13 -9.43 4.20
CA ALA A 42 0.38 -8.50 5.06
C ALA A 42 0.22 -9.03 6.49
N LYS A 43 0.14 -10.34 6.68
CA LYS A 43 0.13 -10.96 8.01
C LYS A 43 1.53 -11.03 8.65
N ALA A 44 2.56 -11.15 7.83
CA ALA A 44 3.94 -11.24 8.30
C ALA A 44 4.52 -9.89 8.72
N THR A 45 4.11 -8.79 8.07
CA THR A 45 4.61 -7.44 8.37
C THR A 45 3.55 -6.39 8.14
N PRO A 46 3.39 -5.39 9.04
CA PRO A 46 2.46 -4.29 8.86
C PRO A 46 2.88 -3.31 7.76
N VAL A 47 4.11 -3.40 7.25
CA VAL A 47 4.59 -2.51 6.16
C VAL A 47 3.79 -2.70 4.88
N ILE A 48 3.36 -3.92 4.57
CA ILE A 48 2.58 -4.21 3.35
C ILE A 48 1.21 -3.53 3.39
N PRO A 49 0.34 -3.75 4.40
CA PRO A 49 -0.93 -3.03 4.47
C PRO A 49 -0.73 -1.52 4.67
N TRP A 50 0.34 -1.07 5.33
CA TRP A 50 0.70 0.33 5.42
C TRP A 50 0.97 0.93 4.04
N ALA A 51 1.82 0.31 3.23
CA ALA A 51 2.13 0.77 1.87
C ALA A 51 0.87 0.79 0.98
N CYS A 52 0.04 -0.24 1.04
CA CYS A 52 -1.23 -0.29 0.30
C CYS A 52 -2.17 0.85 0.71
N GLY A 53 -2.29 1.11 2.00
CA GLY A 53 -3.10 2.21 2.52
C GLY A 53 -2.57 3.58 2.08
N VAL A 54 -1.27 3.83 2.21
CA VAL A 54 -0.62 5.08 1.77
C VAL A 54 -0.87 5.32 0.29
N LEU A 55 -0.69 4.31 -0.57
CA LEU A 55 -0.97 4.43 -2.00
C LEU A 55 -2.46 4.69 -2.27
N THR A 56 -3.34 4.04 -1.54
CA THR A 56 -4.79 4.28 -1.64
C THR A 56 -5.12 5.73 -1.29
N GLY A 57 -4.59 6.25 -0.19
CA GLY A 57 -4.78 7.65 0.20
C GLY A 57 -4.17 8.63 -0.79
N HIS A 58 -2.99 8.30 -1.35
CA HIS A 58 -2.34 9.11 -2.36
C HIS A 58 -3.15 9.21 -3.66
N PHE A 59 -3.69 8.08 -4.15
CA PHE A 59 -4.38 8.06 -5.45
C PHE A 59 -5.87 8.37 -5.38
N PHE A 60 -6.54 8.09 -4.28
CA PHE A 60 -7.99 8.10 -4.19
C PHE A 60 -8.57 9.07 -3.15
N HIS A 61 -7.79 10.07 -2.74
CA HIS A 61 -8.34 11.10 -1.84
C HIS A 61 -9.47 11.89 -2.56
N PRO A 62 -10.51 12.27 -1.81
CA PRO A 62 -11.74 12.82 -2.42
C PRO A 62 -11.66 14.32 -2.75
N VAL A 63 -10.56 14.99 -2.43
CA VAL A 63 -10.41 16.44 -2.58
C VAL A 63 -9.39 16.75 -3.66
N ASP A 64 -9.83 17.45 -4.70
CA ASP A 64 -8.95 17.94 -5.76
C ASP A 64 -8.03 19.05 -5.22
N ASN A 65 -6.76 19.05 -5.68
CA ASN A 65 -5.75 20.04 -5.31
C ASN A 65 -5.50 20.12 -3.79
N LEU A 66 -5.58 19.02 -3.08
CA LEU A 66 -5.23 18.95 -1.67
C LEU A 66 -3.74 19.25 -1.49
N GLU A 67 -3.43 20.27 -0.71
CA GLU A 67 -2.06 20.56 -0.32
C GLU A 67 -1.63 19.65 0.84
N PRO A 68 -0.34 19.22 0.87
CA PRO A 68 0.14 18.43 1.99
C PRO A 68 0.08 19.25 3.29
N VAL A 69 -0.32 18.59 4.38
CA VAL A 69 -0.40 19.22 5.71
C VAL A 69 0.95 19.78 6.16
N LEU A 70 2.03 19.17 5.71
CA LEU A 70 3.39 19.64 5.93
C LEU A 70 4.02 20.05 4.60
N ALA A 71 4.69 21.20 4.57
CA ALA A 71 5.45 21.63 3.41
C ALA A 71 6.61 20.66 3.09
N ARG A 72 6.98 20.57 1.81
CA ARG A 72 8.14 19.77 1.40
C ARG A 72 9.45 20.41 1.96
N PRO A 73 10.42 19.62 2.41
CA PRO A 73 10.47 18.14 2.40
C PRO A 73 9.86 17.49 3.66
N GLY A 74 9.27 18.28 4.56
CA GLY A 74 8.76 17.80 5.85
C GLY A 74 7.69 16.72 5.72
N ASN A 75 6.82 16.82 4.71
CA ASN A 75 5.79 15.81 4.42
C ASN A 75 6.41 14.44 4.11
N ILE A 76 7.42 14.39 3.27
CA ILE A 76 8.11 13.14 2.91
C ILE A 76 8.89 12.59 4.10
N ALA A 77 9.59 13.45 4.84
CA ALA A 77 10.31 13.06 6.04
C ALA A 77 9.36 12.45 7.10
N MET A 78 8.17 13.04 7.29
CA MET A 78 7.16 12.51 8.20
C MET A 78 6.61 11.16 7.71
N LEU A 79 6.36 11.01 6.42
CA LEU A 79 5.87 9.75 5.86
C LEU A 79 6.91 8.63 6.02
N VAL A 80 8.18 8.93 5.77
CA VAL A 80 9.29 7.97 6.00
C VAL A 80 9.38 7.60 7.48
N TRP A 81 9.32 8.59 8.37
CA TRP A 81 9.37 8.36 9.82
C TRP A 81 8.21 7.49 10.30
N LEU A 82 6.99 7.76 9.85
CA LEU A 82 5.81 6.94 10.16
C LEU A 82 5.98 5.51 9.64
N THR A 83 6.49 5.33 8.42
CA THR A 83 6.73 4.01 7.84
C THR A 83 7.73 3.20 8.67
N VAL A 84 8.83 3.81 9.08
CA VAL A 84 9.82 3.17 9.97
C VAL A 84 9.20 2.82 11.33
N THR A 85 8.41 3.75 11.90
CA THR A 85 7.71 3.53 13.18
C THR A 85 6.75 2.34 13.09
N VAL A 86 5.95 2.25 12.03
CA VAL A 86 5.02 1.13 11.79
C VAL A 86 5.79 -0.19 11.66
N ALA A 87 6.92 -0.19 10.93
CA ALA A 87 7.75 -1.38 10.79
C ALA A 87 8.30 -1.86 12.13
N LEU A 88 8.88 -0.96 12.92
CA LEU A 88 9.44 -1.28 14.25
C LEU A 88 8.36 -1.72 15.23
N PHE A 89 7.22 -1.02 15.25
CA PHE A 89 6.07 -1.39 16.06
C PHE A 89 5.56 -2.79 15.69
N GLY A 90 5.44 -3.08 14.40
CA GLY A 90 5.01 -4.39 13.93
C GLY A 90 5.95 -5.52 14.35
N VAL A 91 7.26 -5.29 14.27
CA VAL A 91 8.26 -6.26 14.76
C VAL A 91 8.12 -6.48 16.27
N ALA A 92 7.97 -5.40 17.04
CA ALA A 92 7.83 -5.49 18.50
C ALA A 92 6.55 -6.24 18.89
N MET A 93 5.42 -5.94 18.26
CA MET A 93 4.15 -6.60 18.51
C MET A 93 4.17 -8.08 18.10
N SER A 94 4.78 -8.39 16.97
CA SER A 94 4.95 -9.79 16.54
C SER A 94 5.80 -10.61 17.52
N ARG A 95 6.90 -10.02 18.03
CA ARG A 95 7.72 -10.65 19.05
C ARG A 95 7.00 -10.83 20.39
N ALA A 96 6.06 -9.94 20.70
CA ALA A 96 5.22 -10.04 21.90
C ALA A 96 4.05 -11.04 21.73
N GLY A 97 3.91 -11.70 20.58
CA GLY A 97 2.84 -12.65 20.31
C GLY A 97 1.50 -12.02 19.94
N ASN A 98 1.46 -10.71 19.70
CA ASN A 98 0.26 -9.94 19.34
C ASN A 98 0.44 -9.25 17.99
N PRO A 99 0.44 -9.97 16.87
CA PRO A 99 0.66 -9.36 15.56
C PRO A 99 -0.45 -8.36 15.22
N VAL A 100 -0.05 -7.23 14.65
CA VAL A 100 -0.99 -6.17 14.27
C VAL A 100 -1.84 -6.65 13.08
N PRO A 101 -3.17 -6.62 13.18
CA PRO A 101 -4.02 -7.05 12.08
C PRO A 101 -3.92 -6.05 10.90
N PRO A 102 -3.88 -6.54 9.64
CA PRO A 102 -3.71 -5.69 8.47
C PRO A 102 -4.76 -4.58 8.35
N TRP A 103 -6.02 -4.86 8.67
CA TRP A 103 -7.10 -3.87 8.58
C TRP A 103 -6.91 -2.68 9.52
N ALA A 104 -6.27 -2.87 10.68
CA ALA A 104 -6.00 -1.79 11.63
C ALA A 104 -4.91 -0.83 11.13
N VAL A 105 -4.13 -1.22 10.14
CA VAL A 105 -3.03 -0.44 9.57
C VAL A 105 -3.46 0.32 8.31
N VAL A 106 -4.34 -0.26 7.50
CA VAL A 106 -4.74 0.29 6.19
C VAL A 106 -5.42 1.66 6.33
N LEU A 107 -6.34 1.82 7.28
CA LEU A 107 -7.07 3.09 7.44
C LEU A 107 -6.18 4.25 7.86
N PRO A 108 -5.35 4.14 8.92
CA PRO A 108 -4.39 5.20 9.26
C PRO A 108 -3.40 5.47 8.12
N ALA A 109 -2.98 4.44 7.40
CA ALA A 109 -2.09 4.57 6.25
C ALA A 109 -2.73 5.36 5.11
N ALA A 110 -4.00 5.12 4.81
CA ALA A 110 -4.73 5.88 3.79
C ALA A 110 -4.85 7.36 4.17
N VAL A 111 -5.12 7.67 5.43
CA VAL A 111 -5.13 9.04 5.95
C VAL A 111 -3.75 9.68 5.81
N ALA A 112 -2.69 8.97 6.18
CA ALA A 112 -1.31 9.46 6.03
C ALA A 112 -0.96 9.73 4.57
N GLY A 113 -1.32 8.84 3.65
CA GLY A 113 -1.11 9.01 2.22
C GLY A 113 -1.83 10.22 1.65
N ALA A 114 -3.10 10.42 2.03
CA ALA A 114 -3.90 11.56 1.60
C ALA A 114 -3.37 12.90 2.13
N LEU A 115 -2.93 12.95 3.37
CA LEU A 115 -2.52 14.19 4.04
C LEU A 115 -1.06 14.56 3.82
N LEU A 116 -0.17 13.57 3.74
CA LEU A 116 1.27 13.81 3.61
C LEU A 116 1.77 13.70 2.18
N TRP A 117 1.07 12.96 1.35
CA TRP A 117 1.42 12.76 -0.06
C TRP A 117 0.22 12.91 -0.99
N PRO A 118 -0.48 14.06 -0.97
CA PRO A 118 -1.52 14.33 -1.96
C PRO A 118 -0.91 14.49 -3.35
N VAL A 119 -1.71 14.28 -4.36
CA VAL A 119 -1.27 14.37 -5.77
C VAL A 119 -0.99 15.81 -6.18
#